data_26c3d7d42ebc313d3617b740062d691d
#
_entry.id   26c3d7d42ebc313d3617b740062d691d
#
_cell.length_a   1.000
_cell.length_b   1.000
_cell.length_c   1.000
_cell.angle_alpha   90.00
_cell.angle_beta   90.00
_cell.angle_gamma   90.00
#
_symmetry.space_group_name_H-M   'P 1'
#
loop_
_entity.id
_entity.type
_entity.pdbx_description
1 polymer ?
#
loop_
_entity_poly.entity_id
_entity_poly.type
_entity_poly.pdbx_seq_one_letter_code
_entity_poly.pdbx_strand_id
1 'polypeptide(L)'
;MSLLPNCFIEYFLPIQTPGDGNCMWHMVSRSLCGNCSLTNLLKDMTVITFFMLEQKFIEIMTIDIRANNKDANEIQLREQATQRFHRAVQVAKTPGEWGDEYHLLALTTFLATKISIYNFYHPNFSKNELLSSFRRAGERQIW
;
A
#
# COMPACT_ATOMS: atom_id res chain seq x y z
N MET A 1 -2.97 17.92 19.47
CA MET A 1 -2.57 18.61 18.22
C MET A 1 -2.94 17.73 17.05
N SER A 2 -3.75 18.21 16.11
CA SER A 2 -4.07 17.46 14.89
C SER A 2 -2.84 17.41 13.99
N LEU A 3 -2.39 16.22 13.63
CA LEU A 3 -1.28 16.02 12.68
C LEU A 3 -1.70 16.28 11.23
N LEU A 4 -2.99 16.53 10.99
CA LEU A 4 -3.53 16.74 9.66
C LEU A 4 -3.65 18.22 9.34
N PRO A 5 -3.32 18.67 8.11
CA PRO A 5 -3.63 20.01 7.64
C PRO A 5 -5.12 20.33 7.75
N ASN A 6 -5.47 21.55 8.12
CA ASN A 6 -6.86 21.99 8.35
C ASN A 6 -7.78 21.69 7.15
N CYS A 7 -7.26 21.75 5.92
CA CYS A 7 -8.04 21.42 4.71
C CYS A 7 -8.50 19.96 4.63
N PHE A 8 -7.88 19.05 5.40
CA PHE A 8 -8.30 17.65 5.47
C PHE A 8 -9.38 17.41 6.51
N ILE A 9 -9.34 18.17 7.61
CA ILE A 9 -10.31 18.04 8.71
C ILE A 9 -11.73 18.40 8.23
N GLU A 10 -11.85 19.26 7.24
CA GLU A 10 -13.15 19.64 6.65
C GLU A 10 -13.82 18.50 5.85
N TYR A 11 -13.03 17.57 5.29
CA TYR A 11 -13.54 16.55 4.38
C TYR A 11 -13.31 15.10 4.85
N PHE A 12 -12.43 14.90 5.83
CA PHE A 12 -12.04 13.56 6.29
C PHE A 12 -11.98 13.50 7.81
N LEU A 13 -12.55 12.44 8.36
CA LEU A 13 -12.35 12.11 9.77
C LEU A 13 -11.07 11.32 9.92
N PRO A 14 -10.10 11.78 10.71
CA PRO A 14 -8.90 11.02 11.00
C PRO A 14 -9.26 9.78 11.82
N ILE A 15 -8.85 8.61 11.34
CA ILE A 15 -9.02 7.35 12.05
C ILE A 15 -7.65 6.96 12.62
N GLN A 16 -7.57 6.90 13.96
CA GLN A 16 -6.36 6.40 14.62
C GLN A 16 -6.29 4.89 14.49
N THR A 17 -5.15 4.37 14.01
CA THR A 17 -4.86 2.95 13.96
C THR A 17 -3.82 2.59 15.02
N PRO A 18 -3.85 1.36 15.60
CA PRO A 18 -2.80 0.89 16.49
C PRO A 18 -1.43 0.93 15.80
N GLY A 19 -0.39 1.36 16.54
CA GLY A 19 0.99 1.42 16.05
C GLY A 19 1.76 0.11 16.32
N ASP A 20 1.16 -1.03 16.06
CA ASP A 20 1.67 -2.36 16.36
C ASP A 20 2.34 -3.07 15.16
N GLY A 21 2.69 -2.31 14.12
CA GLY A 21 3.23 -2.84 12.87
C GLY A 21 2.16 -3.31 11.88
N ASN A 22 0.92 -3.52 12.31
CA ASN A 22 -0.19 -3.92 11.43
C ASN A 22 -1.01 -2.72 10.95
N CYS A 23 -0.55 -1.49 11.15
CA CYS A 23 -1.33 -0.27 10.94
C CYS A 23 -1.94 -0.15 9.52
N MET A 24 -1.26 -0.63 8.49
CA MET A 24 -1.77 -0.65 7.11
C MET A 24 -3.02 -1.53 6.99
N TRP A 25 -2.98 -2.76 7.49
CA TRP A 25 -4.13 -3.69 7.47
C TRP A 25 -5.24 -3.24 8.42
N HIS A 26 -4.90 -2.64 9.58
CA HIS A 26 -5.87 -2.00 10.46
C HIS A 26 -6.62 -0.86 9.77
N MET A 27 -5.89 0.00 9.03
CA MET A 27 -6.49 1.08 8.26
C MET A 27 -7.50 0.56 7.24
N VAL A 28 -7.11 -0.46 6.45
CA VAL A 28 -8.00 -1.07 5.45
C VAL A 28 -9.20 -1.75 6.13
N SER A 29 -8.98 -2.50 7.21
CA SER A 29 -10.06 -3.12 7.99
C SER A 29 -11.07 -2.09 8.50
N ARG A 30 -10.59 -0.99 9.10
CA ARG A 30 -11.45 0.09 9.58
C ARG A 30 -12.22 0.78 8.47
N SER A 31 -11.61 0.94 7.30
CA SER A 31 -12.29 1.51 6.13
C SER A 31 -13.40 0.62 5.59
N LEU A 32 -13.27 -0.71 5.73
CA LEU A 32 -14.26 -1.67 5.25
C LEU A 32 -15.40 -1.93 6.25
N CYS A 33 -15.09 -2.02 7.54
CA CYS A 33 -16.07 -2.45 8.55
C CYS A 33 -16.07 -1.61 9.85
N GLY A 34 -15.34 -0.49 9.90
CA GLY A 34 -15.32 0.43 11.04
C GLY A 34 -14.44 0.00 12.22
N ASN A 35 -13.84 -1.18 12.18
CA ASN A 35 -12.99 -1.72 13.25
C ASN A 35 -11.83 -2.56 12.69
N CYS A 36 -10.98 -3.13 13.56
CA CYS A 36 -9.80 -3.90 13.17
C CYS A 36 -10.05 -5.43 13.06
N SER A 37 -11.30 -5.89 13.02
CA SER A 37 -11.62 -7.32 13.04
C SER A 37 -11.15 -8.09 11.80
N LEU A 38 -11.01 -7.43 10.66
CA LEU A 38 -10.57 -8.05 9.41
C LEU A 38 -9.05 -8.06 9.22
N THR A 39 -8.26 -7.50 10.16
CA THR A 39 -6.81 -7.32 10.00
C THR A 39 -6.09 -8.62 9.65
N ASN A 40 -6.32 -9.70 10.39
CA ASN A 40 -5.69 -10.99 10.13
C ASN A 40 -6.15 -11.59 8.81
N LEU A 41 -7.45 -11.52 8.51
CA LEU A 41 -7.99 -11.97 7.23
C LEU A 41 -7.34 -11.22 6.06
N LEU A 42 -7.18 -9.89 6.16
CA LEU A 42 -6.53 -9.09 5.12
C LEU A 42 -5.06 -9.48 4.94
N LYS A 43 -4.34 -9.80 6.02
CA LYS A 43 -2.97 -10.34 5.96
C LYS A 43 -2.93 -11.68 5.22
N ASP A 44 -3.82 -12.61 5.57
CA ASP A 44 -3.91 -13.91 4.92
C ASP A 44 -4.26 -13.76 3.43
N MET A 45 -5.20 -12.88 3.09
CA MET A 45 -5.56 -12.60 1.70
C MET A 45 -4.42 -11.94 0.92
N THR A 46 -3.61 -11.10 1.58
CA THR A 46 -2.38 -10.54 0.98
C THR A 46 -1.41 -11.66 0.60
N VAL A 47 -1.18 -12.61 1.50
CA VAL A 47 -0.31 -13.78 1.25
C VAL A 47 -0.84 -14.64 0.09
N ILE A 48 -2.13 -14.93 0.08
CA ILE A 48 -2.77 -15.70 -1.00
C ILE A 48 -2.60 -14.98 -2.34
N THR A 49 -2.83 -13.67 -2.36
CA THR A 49 -2.69 -12.86 -3.58
C THR A 49 -1.26 -12.84 -4.09
N PHE A 50 -0.26 -12.75 -3.20
CA PHE A 50 1.14 -12.90 -3.58
C PHE A 50 1.41 -14.23 -4.27
N PHE A 51 0.97 -15.35 -3.70
CA PHE A 51 1.19 -16.66 -4.32
C PHE A 51 0.43 -16.85 -5.64
N MET A 52 -0.80 -16.35 -5.72
CA MET A 52 -1.59 -16.45 -6.96
C MET A 52 -0.97 -15.64 -8.12
N LEU A 53 -0.28 -14.56 -7.82
CA LEU A 53 0.27 -13.62 -8.79
C LEU A 53 1.80 -13.50 -8.69
N GLU A 54 2.49 -14.53 -8.18
CA GLU A 54 3.93 -14.53 -7.90
C GLU A 54 4.76 -13.97 -9.04
N GLN A 55 4.57 -14.49 -10.26
CA GLN A 55 5.36 -14.05 -11.43
C GLN A 55 5.14 -12.56 -11.73
N LYS A 56 3.91 -12.07 -11.61
CA LYS A 56 3.62 -10.64 -11.83
C LYS A 56 4.27 -9.75 -10.79
N PHE A 57 4.26 -10.16 -9.53
CA PHE A 57 4.94 -9.41 -8.47
C PHE A 57 6.45 -9.39 -8.67
N ILE A 58 7.06 -10.53 -9.04
CA ILE A 58 8.48 -10.59 -9.35
C ILE A 58 8.83 -9.71 -10.56
N GLU A 59 8.00 -9.67 -11.60
CA GLU A 59 8.18 -8.77 -12.75
C GLU A 59 8.14 -7.30 -12.34
N ILE A 60 7.15 -6.88 -11.54
CA ILE A 60 7.02 -5.50 -11.04
C ILE A 60 8.26 -5.14 -10.21
N MET A 61 8.65 -6.01 -9.27
CA MET A 61 9.83 -5.79 -8.43
C MET A 61 11.12 -5.72 -9.26
N THR A 62 11.22 -6.51 -10.33
CA THR A 62 12.37 -6.48 -11.27
C THR A 62 12.45 -5.11 -11.96
N ILE A 63 11.32 -4.58 -12.42
CA ILE A 63 11.25 -3.25 -13.05
C ILE A 63 11.70 -2.16 -12.06
N ASP A 64 11.22 -2.21 -10.82
CA ASP A 64 11.56 -1.22 -9.79
C ASP A 64 13.05 -1.28 -9.40
N ILE A 65 13.61 -2.49 -9.27
CA ILE A 65 15.04 -2.66 -8.98
C ILE A 65 15.88 -2.15 -10.15
N ARG A 66 15.49 -2.43 -11.40
CA ARG A 66 16.17 -1.94 -12.60
C ARG A 66 16.19 -0.42 -12.68
N ALA A 67 15.10 0.24 -12.32
CA ALA A 67 15.03 1.71 -12.29
C ALA A 67 16.07 2.34 -11.36
N ASN A 68 16.44 1.63 -10.29
CA ASN A 68 17.40 2.08 -9.28
C ASN A 68 18.82 1.52 -9.49
N ASN A 69 19.00 0.49 -10.31
CA ASN A 69 20.27 -0.19 -10.55
C ASN A 69 20.46 -0.49 -12.05
N LYS A 70 20.92 0.49 -12.79
CA LYS A 70 21.04 0.40 -14.26
C LYS A 70 22.14 -0.53 -14.75
N ASP A 71 23.13 -0.85 -13.90
CA ASP A 71 24.30 -1.65 -14.26
C ASP A 71 24.13 -3.15 -13.96
N ALA A 72 23.04 -3.54 -13.28
CA ALA A 72 22.78 -4.93 -12.95
C ALA A 72 22.33 -5.72 -14.18
N ASN A 73 22.85 -6.94 -14.33
CA ASN A 73 22.40 -7.85 -15.39
C ASN A 73 21.03 -8.46 -15.06
N GLU A 74 20.36 -9.01 -16.07
CA GLU A 74 19.00 -9.55 -15.95
C GLU A 74 18.86 -10.67 -14.92
N ILE A 75 19.86 -11.52 -14.78
CA ILE A 75 19.87 -12.63 -13.82
C ILE A 75 19.89 -12.09 -12.39
N GLN A 76 20.79 -11.14 -12.12
CA GLN A 76 20.90 -10.49 -10.82
C GLN A 76 19.63 -9.73 -10.43
N LEU A 77 19.03 -9.02 -11.39
CA LEU A 77 17.78 -8.29 -11.17
C LEU A 77 16.65 -9.24 -10.75
N ARG A 78 16.50 -10.35 -11.46
CA ARG A 78 15.46 -11.34 -11.16
C ARG A 78 15.70 -12.05 -9.83
N GLU A 79 16.93 -12.35 -9.49
CA GLU A 79 17.30 -12.95 -8.20
C GLU A 79 16.95 -11.99 -7.04
N GLN A 80 17.34 -10.73 -7.15
CA GLN A 80 17.00 -9.70 -6.16
C GLN A 80 15.48 -9.51 -6.04
N ALA A 81 14.75 -9.50 -7.14
CA ALA A 81 13.29 -9.41 -7.13
C ALA A 81 12.64 -10.61 -6.44
N THR A 82 13.15 -11.82 -6.70
CA THR A 82 12.68 -13.05 -6.05
C THR A 82 12.93 -13.00 -4.53
N GLN A 83 14.10 -12.55 -4.09
CA GLN A 83 14.39 -12.37 -2.67
C GLN A 83 13.47 -11.33 -2.01
N ARG A 84 13.23 -10.20 -2.71
CA ARG A 84 12.31 -9.17 -2.24
C ARG A 84 10.88 -9.68 -2.13
N PHE A 85 10.44 -10.49 -3.10
CA PHE A 85 9.14 -11.14 -3.07
C PHE A 85 8.98 -12.07 -1.86
N HIS A 86 9.95 -12.94 -1.60
CA HIS A 86 9.91 -13.84 -0.44
C HIS A 86 9.89 -13.06 0.87
N ARG A 87 10.63 -11.94 0.96
CA ARG A 87 10.60 -11.06 2.12
C ARG A 87 9.21 -10.43 2.30
N ALA A 88 8.57 -9.94 1.24
CA ALA A 88 7.22 -9.38 1.31
C ALA A 88 6.21 -10.41 1.82
N VAL A 89 6.28 -11.66 1.33
CA VAL A 89 5.45 -12.76 1.84
C VAL A 89 5.68 -13.00 3.33
N GLN A 90 6.93 -12.98 3.80
CA GLN A 90 7.24 -13.16 5.23
C GLN A 90 6.71 -12.01 6.08
N VAL A 91 6.84 -10.76 5.65
CA VAL A 91 6.28 -9.59 6.34
C VAL A 91 4.76 -9.74 6.50
N ALA A 92 4.03 -10.15 5.46
CA ALA A 92 2.59 -10.36 5.56
C ALA A 92 2.21 -11.47 6.55
N LYS A 93 3.04 -12.52 6.68
CA LYS A 93 2.82 -13.63 7.62
C LYS A 93 3.19 -13.29 9.06
N THR A 94 4.11 -12.34 9.27
CA THR A 94 4.65 -12.06 10.60
C THR A 94 3.80 -10.99 11.30
N PRO A 95 3.27 -11.24 12.50
CA PRO A 95 2.58 -10.22 13.28
C PRO A 95 3.51 -9.06 13.63
N GLY A 96 3.01 -7.83 13.55
CA GLY A 96 3.77 -6.64 13.94
C GLY A 96 4.80 -6.14 12.92
N GLU A 97 4.92 -6.77 11.76
CA GLU A 97 5.79 -6.30 10.69
C GLU A 97 5.07 -5.29 9.79
N TRP A 98 5.79 -4.26 9.39
CA TRP A 98 5.27 -3.19 8.55
C TRP A 98 5.15 -3.62 7.09
N GLY A 99 3.95 -3.48 6.52
CA GLY A 99 3.74 -3.66 5.08
C GLY A 99 4.25 -2.46 4.27
N ASP A 100 4.57 -2.72 3.01
CA ASP A 100 5.02 -1.74 2.03
C ASP A 100 4.02 -1.58 0.87
N GLU A 101 4.44 -0.89 -0.19
CA GLU A 101 3.65 -0.64 -1.39
C GLU A 101 3.18 -1.92 -2.10
N TYR A 102 3.95 -3.01 -2.04
CA TYR A 102 3.56 -4.29 -2.67
C TYR A 102 2.43 -4.97 -1.91
N HIS A 103 2.40 -4.84 -0.59
CA HIS A 103 1.29 -5.33 0.23
C HIS A 103 0.01 -4.55 -0.07
N LEU A 104 0.11 -3.23 -0.28
CA LEU A 104 -1.03 -2.42 -0.72
C LEU A 104 -1.49 -2.80 -2.12
N LEU A 105 -0.57 -3.08 -3.05
CA LEU A 105 -0.89 -3.55 -4.38
C LEU A 105 -1.62 -4.91 -4.33
N ALA A 106 -1.18 -5.83 -3.48
CA ALA A 106 -1.87 -7.10 -3.26
C ALA A 106 -3.29 -6.89 -2.71
N LEU A 107 -3.46 -6.01 -1.71
CA LEU A 107 -4.78 -5.68 -1.15
C LEU A 107 -5.71 -5.03 -2.17
N THR A 108 -5.24 -4.06 -2.95
CA THR A 108 -6.04 -3.43 -4.00
C THR A 108 -6.49 -4.42 -5.07
N THR A 109 -5.60 -5.37 -5.42
CA THR A 109 -5.89 -6.43 -6.37
C THR A 109 -6.96 -7.38 -5.83
N PHE A 110 -6.80 -7.84 -4.59
CA PHE A 110 -7.76 -8.71 -3.94
C PHE A 110 -9.14 -8.06 -3.76
N LEU A 111 -9.15 -6.81 -3.26
CA LEU A 111 -10.39 -6.06 -3.00
C LEU A 111 -11.04 -5.51 -4.29
N ALA A 112 -10.37 -5.62 -5.43
CA ALA A 112 -10.75 -4.98 -6.69
C ALA A 112 -11.08 -3.47 -6.50
N THR A 113 -10.35 -2.79 -5.61
CA THR A 113 -10.62 -1.43 -5.17
C THR A 113 -9.34 -0.59 -5.19
N LYS A 114 -9.45 0.66 -5.61
CA LYS A 114 -8.34 1.61 -5.58
C LYS A 114 -8.11 2.11 -4.14
N ILE A 115 -6.87 2.00 -3.66
CA ILE A 115 -6.41 2.64 -2.42
C ILE A 115 -5.53 3.83 -2.81
N SER A 116 -5.87 5.02 -2.34
CA SER A 116 -5.09 6.24 -2.56
C SER A 116 -4.33 6.60 -1.29
N ILE A 117 -3.02 6.79 -1.40
CA ILE A 117 -2.15 7.17 -0.28
C ILE A 117 -1.69 8.59 -0.48
N TYR A 118 -1.75 9.39 0.58
CA TYR A 118 -1.32 10.77 0.59
C TYR A 118 -0.19 10.95 1.59
N ASN A 119 0.96 11.44 1.12
CA ASN A 119 2.09 11.77 1.98
C ASN A 119 2.09 13.28 2.26
N PHE A 120 1.66 13.67 3.46
CA PHE A 120 1.56 15.08 3.88
C PHE A 120 2.89 15.73 4.23
N TYR A 121 3.94 14.93 4.39
CA TYR A 121 5.26 15.43 4.77
C TYR A 121 6.15 15.72 3.55
N HIS A 122 5.63 15.54 2.33
CA HIS A 122 6.39 15.88 1.12
C HIS A 122 6.47 17.41 0.99
N PRO A 123 7.68 18.00 0.87
CA PRO A 123 7.87 19.47 0.87
C PRO A 123 7.18 20.19 -0.29
N ASN A 124 6.84 19.48 -1.37
CA ASN A 124 6.16 20.02 -2.56
C ASN A 124 4.64 19.83 -2.52
N PHE A 125 4.07 19.46 -1.37
CA PHE A 125 2.65 19.17 -1.27
C PHE A 125 1.86 20.46 -1.08
N SER A 126 1.29 21.01 -2.14
CA SER A 126 0.43 22.19 -2.07
C SER A 126 -1.04 21.81 -1.87
N LYS A 127 -1.79 22.70 -1.15
CA LYS A 127 -3.25 22.55 -0.93
C LYS A 127 -4.00 22.35 -2.25
N ASN A 128 -3.59 23.07 -3.30
CA ASN A 128 -4.24 23.06 -4.61
C ASN A 128 -4.02 21.75 -5.39
N GLU A 129 -2.83 21.15 -5.29
CA GLU A 129 -2.53 19.85 -5.89
C GLU A 129 -3.32 18.73 -5.23
N LEU A 130 -3.48 18.81 -3.91
CA LEU A 130 -4.29 17.89 -3.15
C LEU A 130 -5.75 17.90 -3.60
N LEU A 131 -6.37 19.07 -3.61
CA LEU A 131 -7.78 19.23 -4.02
C LEU A 131 -7.98 18.82 -5.49
N SER A 132 -7.01 19.10 -6.37
CA SER A 132 -7.07 18.69 -7.76
C SER A 132 -6.90 17.17 -7.94
N SER A 133 -6.12 16.50 -7.07
CA SER A 133 -5.97 15.05 -7.09
C SER A 133 -7.23 14.34 -6.57
N PHE A 134 -7.91 14.90 -5.57
CA PHE A 134 -9.20 14.40 -5.09
C PHE A 134 -10.31 14.54 -6.13
N ARG A 135 -10.40 15.69 -6.79
CA ARG A 135 -11.36 15.88 -7.90
C ARG A 135 -11.13 14.85 -9.00
N ARG A 136 -9.90 14.65 -9.44
CA ARG A 136 -9.55 13.64 -10.45
C ARG A 136 -9.81 12.20 -10.00
N ALA A 137 -9.64 11.88 -8.73
CA ALA A 137 -9.99 10.57 -8.19
C ALA A 137 -11.50 10.35 -8.11
N GLY A 138 -12.28 11.37 -7.75
CA GLY A 138 -13.75 11.34 -7.74
C GLY A 138 -14.35 11.20 -9.14
N GLU A 139 -13.79 11.86 -10.14
CA GLU A 139 -14.22 11.78 -11.54
C GLU A 139 -13.94 10.41 -12.20
N ARG A 140 -13.03 9.59 -11.64
CA ARG A 140 -12.72 8.23 -12.14
C ARG A 140 -13.47 7.12 -11.42
N GLN A 141 -14.33 7.41 -10.47
CA GLN A 141 -15.14 6.43 -9.74
C GLN A 141 -16.50 6.14 -10.40
N ILE A 142 -16.61 6.30 -11.70
CA ILE A 142 -17.75 5.75 -12.43
C ILE A 142 -17.22 4.56 -13.25
N TRP A 143 -17.09 3.41 -12.56
CA TRP A 143 -17.24 2.04 -13.13
C TRP A 143 -17.26 1.02 -12.00
#